data_d301e9196b4ff02ed3a4b00fbb3a805a
#
_entry.id   d301e9196b4ff02ed3a4b00fbb3a805a
#
_cell.length_a   1.000
_cell.length_b   1.000
_cell.length_c   1.000
_cell.angle_alpha   90.00
_cell.angle_beta   90.00
_cell.angle_gamma   90.00
#
_symmetry.space_group_name_H-M   'P 1'
#
loop_
_entity.id
_entity.type
_entity.pdbx_description
1 polymer ?
#
loop_
_entity_poly.entity_id
_entity_poly.type
_entity_poly.pdbx_seq_one_letter_code
_entity_poly.pdbx_strand_id
1 'polypeptide(L)'
;MRIATYNVEWFDALFDRNANPLIDQKWSSRYNVTRADQWHAVGQVMRAIDADCILVVEAPNHKTGRSTVDMLERFADEFGLRAAQAALGFTNDTQQELAFLYHPHRCSIRHVPMSAPDFPRFDGTYAIDLDVDAVTDPINFSKPPFEAELVCHDGRRITLIGAHLKSKAPHGAKSKDEAMLISIANRRKQLAQALWIRGRVDQVLDEGAEEIVLGD
;
A
#
# COMPACT_ATOMS: atom_id res chain seq x y z
N MET A 1 -19.99 7.84 1.42
CA MET A 1 -18.76 7.46 0.71
C MET A 1 -18.37 6.05 1.13
N ARG A 2 -17.91 5.21 0.20
CA ARG A 2 -17.40 3.85 0.47
C ARG A 2 -15.90 3.86 0.26
N ILE A 3 -15.14 3.48 1.30
CA ILE A 3 -13.68 3.35 1.26
C ILE A 3 -13.37 1.86 1.43
N ALA A 4 -12.41 1.36 0.67
CA ALA A 4 -11.97 -0.03 0.69
C ALA A 4 -10.45 -0.16 0.64
N THR A 5 -9.94 -1.32 1.03
CA THR A 5 -8.57 -1.75 0.78
C THR A 5 -8.58 -3.10 0.06
N TYR A 6 -7.66 -3.29 -0.86
CA TYR A 6 -7.52 -4.54 -1.60
C TYR A 6 -6.04 -4.81 -1.90
N ASN A 7 -5.49 -5.88 -1.32
CA ASN A 7 -4.19 -6.40 -1.72
C ASN A 7 -4.38 -7.25 -2.98
N VAL A 8 -3.87 -6.76 -4.11
CA VAL A 8 -4.01 -7.43 -5.41
C VAL A 8 -3.03 -8.58 -5.58
N GLU A 9 -1.97 -8.58 -4.77
CA GLU A 9 -0.88 -9.56 -4.80
C GLU A 9 -0.26 -9.74 -6.20
N TRP A 10 0.96 -9.22 -6.35
CA TRP A 10 1.72 -9.30 -7.62
C TRP A 10 1.05 -8.59 -8.82
N PHE A 11 0.35 -7.48 -8.58
CA PHE A 11 -0.30 -6.74 -9.67
C PHE A 11 0.71 -6.28 -10.75
N ASP A 12 1.94 -5.99 -10.33
CA ASP A 12 3.04 -5.64 -11.24
C ASP A 12 3.29 -6.69 -12.33
N ALA A 13 3.10 -7.98 -12.03
CA ALA A 13 3.30 -9.08 -12.97
C ALA A 13 2.28 -9.10 -14.14
N LEU A 14 1.21 -8.33 -14.06
CA LEU A 14 0.22 -8.16 -15.11
C LEU A 14 0.54 -7.04 -16.10
N PHE A 15 1.71 -6.41 -15.97
CA PHE A 15 2.18 -5.37 -16.88
C PHE A 15 3.58 -5.67 -17.41
N ASP A 16 3.82 -5.32 -18.66
CA ASP A 16 5.17 -5.40 -19.24
C ASP A 16 6.07 -4.23 -18.79
N ARG A 17 7.32 -4.25 -19.25
CA ARG A 17 8.29 -3.19 -18.94
C ARG A 17 7.91 -1.80 -19.48
N ASN A 18 6.96 -1.73 -20.43
CA ASN A 18 6.46 -0.50 -21.05
C ASN A 18 5.09 -0.11 -20.50
N ALA A 19 4.67 -0.67 -19.35
CA ALA A 19 3.38 -0.43 -18.71
C ALA A 19 2.15 -0.90 -19.53
N ASN A 20 2.33 -1.80 -20.51
CA ASN A 20 1.19 -2.40 -21.23
C ASN A 20 0.66 -3.60 -20.46
N PRO A 21 -0.67 -3.82 -20.42
CA PRO A 21 -1.25 -4.98 -19.77
C PRO A 21 -0.87 -6.26 -20.50
N LEU A 22 -0.62 -7.31 -19.74
CA LEU A 22 -0.28 -8.66 -20.22
C LEU A 22 -1.51 -9.56 -20.08
N ILE A 23 -2.42 -9.50 -21.03
CA ILE A 23 -3.66 -10.29 -21.04
C ILE A 23 -3.45 -11.52 -21.94
N ASP A 24 -2.64 -12.47 -21.47
CA ASP A 24 -2.31 -13.69 -22.21
C ASP A 24 -2.49 -14.95 -21.35
N GLN A 25 -2.30 -16.13 -21.97
CA GLN A 25 -2.45 -17.42 -21.33
C GLN A 25 -1.20 -17.91 -20.58
N LYS A 26 -0.17 -17.06 -20.43
CA LYS A 26 0.98 -17.41 -19.61
C LYS A 26 0.63 -17.31 -18.13
N TRP A 27 1.33 -18.10 -17.32
CA TRP A 27 1.16 -18.05 -15.87
C TRP A 27 1.48 -16.66 -15.31
N SER A 28 0.63 -16.20 -14.44
CA SER A 28 0.90 -15.04 -13.60
C SER A 28 1.90 -15.42 -12.50
N SER A 29 2.17 -14.54 -11.56
CA SER A 29 2.99 -14.88 -10.38
C SER A 29 2.24 -15.74 -9.36
N ARG A 30 0.98 -16.07 -9.62
CA ARG A 30 0.15 -16.96 -8.78
C ARG A 30 0.08 -18.35 -9.38
N TYR A 31 -0.08 -19.36 -8.50
CA TYR A 31 -0.15 -20.76 -8.90
C TYR A 31 -1.41 -21.04 -9.74
N ASN A 32 -1.21 -21.70 -10.87
CA ASN A 32 -2.28 -22.19 -11.76
C ASN A 32 -3.30 -21.11 -12.17
N VAL A 33 -2.87 -19.84 -12.24
CA VAL A 33 -3.70 -18.73 -12.72
C VAL A 33 -2.97 -18.05 -13.87
N THR A 34 -3.64 -17.90 -15.01
CA THR A 34 -3.08 -17.15 -16.14
C THR A 34 -3.16 -15.65 -15.89
N ARG A 35 -2.34 -14.87 -16.59
CA ARG A 35 -2.39 -13.41 -16.50
C ARG A 35 -3.75 -12.86 -16.93
N ALA A 36 -4.36 -13.45 -17.96
CA ALA A 36 -5.71 -13.09 -18.39
C ALA A 36 -6.74 -13.37 -17.30
N ASP A 37 -6.71 -14.54 -16.67
CA ASP A 37 -7.66 -14.89 -15.60
C ASP A 37 -7.49 -13.97 -14.39
N GLN A 38 -6.25 -13.70 -13.96
CA GLN A 38 -5.99 -12.80 -12.85
C GLN A 38 -6.44 -11.36 -13.16
N TRP A 39 -6.16 -10.87 -14.40
CA TRP A 39 -6.59 -9.55 -14.86
C TRP A 39 -8.11 -9.37 -14.73
N HIS A 40 -8.87 -10.31 -15.28
CA HIS A 40 -10.33 -10.28 -15.23
C HIS A 40 -10.87 -10.48 -13.81
N ALA A 41 -10.28 -11.38 -13.01
CA ALA A 41 -10.70 -11.60 -11.63
C ALA A 41 -10.52 -10.34 -10.78
N VAL A 42 -9.37 -9.67 -10.86
CA VAL A 42 -9.10 -8.42 -10.14
C VAL A 42 -10.09 -7.34 -10.55
N GLY A 43 -10.37 -7.19 -11.85
CA GLY A 43 -11.36 -6.24 -12.35
C GLY A 43 -12.78 -6.52 -11.84
N GLN A 44 -13.19 -7.79 -11.83
CA GLN A 44 -14.49 -8.19 -11.28
C GLN A 44 -14.61 -7.90 -9.78
N VAL A 45 -13.54 -8.19 -9.00
CA VAL A 45 -13.52 -7.90 -7.57
C VAL A 45 -13.63 -6.40 -7.32
N MET A 46 -12.84 -5.56 -8.01
CA MET A 46 -12.90 -4.11 -7.84
C MET A 46 -14.28 -3.54 -8.23
N ARG A 47 -14.89 -4.06 -9.31
CA ARG A 47 -16.28 -3.70 -9.68
C ARG A 47 -17.29 -4.10 -8.62
N ALA A 48 -17.15 -5.28 -8.01
CA ALA A 48 -18.05 -5.76 -6.95
C ALA A 48 -17.89 -4.95 -5.65
N ILE A 49 -16.67 -4.53 -5.32
CA ILE A 49 -16.38 -3.63 -4.20
C ILE A 49 -17.12 -2.30 -4.40
N ASP A 50 -17.15 -1.77 -5.63
CA ASP A 50 -17.84 -0.55 -6.03
C ASP A 50 -17.58 0.62 -5.04
N ALA A 51 -16.32 0.87 -4.72
CA ALA A 51 -15.93 1.91 -3.77
C ALA A 51 -15.74 3.28 -4.42
N ASP A 52 -15.86 4.34 -3.61
CA ASP A 52 -15.49 5.70 -3.99
C ASP A 52 -13.98 5.93 -3.88
N CYS A 53 -13.31 5.14 -3.01
CA CYS A 53 -11.87 5.19 -2.78
C CYS A 53 -11.38 3.78 -2.43
N ILE A 54 -10.32 3.31 -3.12
CA ILE A 54 -9.72 1.99 -2.89
C ILE A 54 -8.22 2.16 -2.69
N LEU A 55 -7.70 1.76 -1.53
CA LEU A 55 -6.26 1.54 -1.37
C LEU A 55 -5.90 0.23 -2.10
N VAL A 56 -5.11 0.35 -3.14
CA VAL A 56 -4.51 -0.77 -3.86
C VAL A 56 -3.16 -1.08 -3.21
N VAL A 57 -3.10 -2.18 -2.47
CA VAL A 57 -1.87 -2.71 -1.90
C VAL A 57 -1.22 -3.63 -2.92
N GLU A 58 0.11 -3.57 -3.04
CA GLU A 58 0.90 -4.19 -4.10
C GLU A 58 0.55 -3.67 -5.51
N ALA A 59 0.27 -2.38 -5.61
CA ALA A 59 0.08 -1.70 -6.88
C ALA A 59 1.31 -1.86 -7.81
N PRO A 60 1.14 -1.71 -9.13
CA PRO A 60 2.23 -1.87 -10.09
C PRO A 60 3.39 -0.91 -9.81
N ASN A 61 4.61 -1.37 -10.06
CA ASN A 61 5.86 -0.66 -9.80
C ASN A 61 5.98 0.65 -10.60
N HIS A 62 6.36 1.73 -9.91
CA HIS A 62 6.68 3.02 -10.49
C HIS A 62 8.17 3.15 -10.80
N LYS A 63 8.52 3.52 -12.01
CA LYS A 63 9.91 3.83 -12.42
C LYS A 63 9.94 4.67 -13.68
N THR A 64 11.15 5.13 -14.08
CA THR A 64 11.34 5.85 -15.34
C THR A 64 10.70 5.11 -16.53
N GLY A 65 9.79 5.78 -17.23
CA GLY A 65 9.05 5.23 -18.36
C GLY A 65 7.91 4.28 -18.00
N ARG A 66 7.54 4.18 -16.71
CA ARG A 66 6.47 3.32 -16.22
C ARG A 66 5.73 3.97 -15.05
N SER A 67 4.51 4.40 -15.27
CA SER A 67 3.69 5.12 -14.30
C SER A 67 2.66 4.21 -13.65
N THR A 68 2.72 4.04 -12.33
CA THR A 68 1.69 3.35 -11.54
C THR A 68 0.33 3.99 -11.72
N VAL A 69 0.29 5.32 -11.73
CA VAL A 69 -0.96 6.09 -11.93
C VAL A 69 -1.59 5.71 -13.26
N ASP A 70 -0.84 5.81 -14.38
CA ASP A 70 -1.37 5.52 -15.71
C ASP A 70 -1.82 4.06 -15.86
N MET A 71 -1.09 3.11 -15.24
CA MET A 71 -1.46 1.69 -15.25
C MET A 71 -2.78 1.45 -14.51
N LEU A 72 -2.95 2.05 -13.34
CA LEU A 72 -4.16 1.92 -12.54
C LEU A 72 -5.36 2.60 -13.17
N GLU A 73 -5.19 3.80 -13.75
CA GLU A 73 -6.26 4.52 -14.43
C GLU A 73 -6.73 3.81 -15.70
N ARG A 74 -5.81 3.25 -16.51
CA ARG A 74 -6.17 2.39 -17.65
C ARG A 74 -6.91 1.14 -17.21
N PHE A 75 -6.47 0.49 -16.14
CA PHE A 75 -7.17 -0.66 -15.58
C PHE A 75 -8.60 -0.27 -15.12
N ALA A 76 -8.72 0.86 -14.43
CA ALA A 76 -10.01 1.35 -13.96
C ALA A 76 -10.97 1.66 -15.12
N ASP A 77 -10.47 2.27 -16.20
CA ASP A 77 -11.23 2.57 -17.42
C ASP A 77 -11.71 1.29 -18.12
N GLU A 78 -10.83 0.30 -18.30
CA GLU A 78 -11.17 -0.98 -18.95
C GLU A 78 -12.31 -1.71 -18.23
N PHE A 79 -12.31 -1.68 -16.89
CA PHE A 79 -13.36 -2.33 -16.10
C PHE A 79 -14.53 -1.41 -15.73
N GLY A 80 -14.55 -0.15 -16.17
CA GLY A 80 -15.60 0.82 -15.89
C GLY A 80 -15.74 1.08 -14.39
N LEU A 81 -14.61 1.17 -13.66
CA LEU A 81 -14.63 1.47 -12.24
C LEU A 81 -14.98 2.94 -12.03
N ARG A 82 -15.82 3.25 -11.05
CA ARG A 82 -16.09 4.64 -10.71
C ARG A 82 -14.93 5.35 -9.99
N ALA A 83 -14.09 4.60 -9.28
CA ALA A 83 -12.81 5.06 -8.77
C ALA A 83 -11.79 5.03 -9.92
N ALA A 84 -11.83 6.07 -10.76
CA ALA A 84 -11.15 6.10 -12.07
C ALA A 84 -9.87 6.93 -12.10
N GLN A 85 -9.56 7.67 -11.05
CA GLN A 85 -8.28 8.40 -10.91
C GLN A 85 -7.40 7.77 -9.84
N ALA A 86 -6.09 7.89 -10.01
CA ALA A 86 -5.12 7.31 -9.11
C ALA A 86 -4.22 8.37 -8.46
N ALA A 87 -3.79 8.08 -7.23
CA ALA A 87 -2.76 8.81 -6.52
C ALA A 87 -1.72 7.82 -5.99
N LEU A 88 -0.44 8.16 -6.14
CA LEU A 88 0.69 7.34 -5.72
C LEU A 88 1.29 7.91 -4.42
N GLY A 89 1.65 7.02 -3.49
CA GLY A 89 2.45 7.32 -2.30
C GLY A 89 3.95 7.40 -2.60
N PHE A 90 4.75 6.96 -1.64
CA PHE A 90 6.19 6.81 -1.85
C PHE A 90 6.48 5.70 -2.85
N THR A 91 7.45 5.93 -3.73
CA THR A 91 8.03 4.87 -4.55
C THR A 91 9.02 4.04 -3.74
N ASN A 92 9.19 2.77 -4.09
CA ASN A 92 10.08 1.86 -3.37
C ASN A 92 10.72 0.83 -4.31
N ASP A 93 11.78 0.17 -3.83
CA ASP A 93 12.55 -0.80 -4.61
C ASP A 93 11.93 -2.21 -4.64
N THR A 94 10.78 -2.42 -3.97
CA THR A 94 10.18 -3.75 -3.84
C THR A 94 9.26 -4.14 -5.00
N GLN A 95 9.03 -3.23 -5.95
CA GLN A 95 8.11 -3.40 -7.09
C GLN A 95 6.64 -3.58 -6.68
N GLN A 96 6.29 -3.14 -5.49
CA GLN A 96 4.95 -3.23 -4.91
C GLN A 96 4.62 -1.90 -4.24
N GLU A 97 3.92 -1.04 -4.97
CA GLU A 97 3.57 0.29 -4.50
C GLU A 97 2.32 0.30 -3.63
N LEU A 98 2.09 1.41 -2.94
CA LEU A 98 0.81 1.76 -2.34
C LEU A 98 0.20 2.91 -3.13
N ALA A 99 -0.99 2.70 -3.66
CA ALA A 99 -1.69 3.70 -4.45
C ALA A 99 -3.18 3.72 -4.11
N PHE A 100 -3.81 4.87 -4.22
CA PHE A 100 -5.26 4.98 -4.15
C PHE A 100 -5.85 5.12 -5.55
N LEU A 101 -6.93 4.38 -5.83
CA LEU A 101 -7.92 4.72 -6.84
C LEU A 101 -9.05 5.49 -6.18
N TYR A 102 -9.54 6.56 -6.80
CA TYR A 102 -10.63 7.37 -6.24
C TYR A 102 -11.60 7.89 -7.31
N HIS A 103 -12.83 8.15 -6.89
CA HIS A 103 -13.88 8.71 -7.74
C HIS A 103 -13.76 10.24 -7.82
N PRO A 104 -13.34 10.81 -8.97
CA PRO A 104 -12.99 12.23 -9.08
C PRO A 104 -14.14 13.20 -8.80
N HIS A 105 -15.41 12.76 -8.98
CA HIS A 105 -16.59 13.58 -8.67
C HIS A 105 -17.08 13.43 -7.22
N ARG A 106 -16.43 12.57 -6.41
CA ARG A 106 -16.80 12.34 -4.99
C ARG A 106 -15.74 12.82 -4.03
N CYS A 107 -14.49 12.74 -4.43
CA CYS A 107 -13.34 13.15 -3.62
C CYS A 107 -12.11 13.42 -4.47
N SER A 108 -11.11 14.02 -3.85
CA SER A 108 -9.74 14.09 -4.35
C SER A 108 -8.78 13.50 -3.31
N ILE A 109 -7.67 12.93 -3.75
CA ILE A 109 -6.64 12.38 -2.89
C ILE A 109 -5.29 12.99 -3.26
N ARG A 110 -4.54 13.39 -2.24
CA ARG A 110 -3.21 13.95 -2.40
C ARG A 110 -2.26 13.32 -1.37
N HIS A 111 -1.06 12.92 -1.81
CA HIS A 111 0.00 12.47 -0.91
C HIS A 111 0.50 13.65 -0.07
N VAL A 112 0.44 13.53 1.25
CA VAL A 112 0.84 14.57 2.21
C VAL A 112 1.66 13.91 3.33
N PRO A 113 2.94 13.58 3.06
CA PRO A 113 3.79 12.94 4.07
C PRO A 113 4.08 13.91 5.22
N MET A 114 3.79 13.47 6.42
CA MET A 114 4.00 14.23 7.65
C MET A 114 5.33 13.85 8.31
N SER A 115 5.87 14.77 9.14
CA SER A 115 7.06 14.53 9.94
C SER A 115 6.94 15.28 11.28
N ALA A 116 7.35 14.60 12.35
CA ALA A 116 7.47 15.21 13.69
C ALA A 116 8.75 14.71 14.36
N PRO A 117 9.22 15.37 15.44
CA PRO A 117 10.46 14.98 16.11
C PRO A 117 10.51 13.52 16.54
N ASP A 118 9.42 13.01 17.14
CA ASP A 118 9.33 11.65 17.67
C ASP A 118 8.84 10.64 16.62
N PHE A 119 8.22 11.11 15.53
CA PHE A 119 7.69 10.27 14.46
C PHE A 119 8.09 10.84 13.10
N PRO A 120 9.26 10.43 12.55
CA PRO A 120 9.73 10.89 11.25
C PRO A 120 8.81 10.46 10.12
N ARG A 121 9.06 10.97 8.89
CA ARG A 121 8.37 10.52 7.69
C ARG A 121 8.55 9.02 7.48
N PHE A 122 7.53 8.34 6.97
CA PHE A 122 7.56 6.89 6.78
C PHE A 122 8.60 6.38 5.78
N ASP A 123 9.15 7.22 4.92
CA ASP A 123 10.29 6.90 4.06
C ASP A 123 11.66 7.09 4.75
N GLY A 124 11.65 7.49 6.03
CA GLY A 124 12.83 7.65 6.87
C GLY A 124 13.13 6.43 7.75
N THR A 125 13.76 6.70 8.88
CA THR A 125 14.14 5.71 9.90
C THR A 125 13.53 6.10 11.24
N TYR A 126 12.81 5.16 11.86
CA TYR A 126 12.27 5.28 13.20
C TYR A 126 13.14 4.49 14.19
N ALA A 127 13.54 5.11 15.29
CA ALA A 127 14.36 4.49 16.32
C ALA A 127 13.51 4.13 17.53
N ILE A 128 13.49 2.86 17.89
CA ILE A 128 12.70 2.34 19.03
C ILE A 128 13.45 1.19 19.71
N ASP A 129 13.45 1.15 21.03
CA ASP A 129 13.93 0.01 21.83
C ASP A 129 12.85 -1.07 21.85
N LEU A 130 13.08 -2.19 21.17
CA LEU A 130 12.12 -3.29 21.01
C LEU A 130 12.29 -4.42 22.00
N ASP A 131 13.45 -4.53 22.65
CA ASP A 131 13.78 -5.66 23.53
C ASP A 131 14.20 -5.24 24.95
N VAL A 132 14.07 -3.96 25.25
CA VAL A 132 14.30 -3.39 26.60
C VAL A 132 15.76 -3.50 27.05
N ASP A 133 16.71 -3.47 26.11
CA ASP A 133 18.14 -3.48 26.38
C ASP A 133 18.78 -2.09 26.48
N ALA A 134 17.93 -1.04 26.40
CA ALA A 134 18.30 0.38 26.38
C ALA A 134 19.08 0.83 25.12
N VAL A 135 19.05 0.02 24.05
CA VAL A 135 19.59 0.35 22.73
C VAL A 135 18.43 0.47 21.75
N THR A 136 18.41 1.53 20.95
CA THR A 136 17.36 1.70 19.95
C THR A 136 17.66 0.97 18.67
N ASP A 137 16.65 0.25 18.15
CA ASP A 137 16.69 -0.41 16.84
C ASP A 137 16.26 0.57 15.74
N PRO A 138 17.01 0.68 14.63
CA PRO A 138 16.59 1.46 13.47
C PRO A 138 15.56 0.66 12.65
N ILE A 139 14.36 1.20 12.52
CA ILE A 139 13.24 0.59 11.78
C ILE A 139 12.92 1.40 10.54
N ASN A 140 12.79 0.71 9.41
CA ASN A 140 12.39 1.28 8.13
C ASN A 140 11.21 0.50 7.55
N PHE A 141 10.40 1.16 6.75
CA PHE A 141 9.46 0.49 5.88
C PHE A 141 10.13 0.14 4.54
N SER A 142 10.00 -1.11 4.09
CA SER A 142 10.34 -1.48 2.72
C SER A 142 9.33 -0.93 1.71
N LYS A 143 8.11 -0.69 2.19
CA LYS A 143 6.98 -0.11 1.49
C LYS A 143 6.41 0.98 2.41
N PRO A 144 6.90 2.23 2.29
CA PRO A 144 6.49 3.29 3.20
C PRO A 144 4.99 3.54 3.13
N PRO A 145 4.30 3.67 4.29
CA PRO A 145 2.88 4.00 4.33
C PRO A 145 2.53 5.24 3.51
N PHE A 146 1.40 5.19 2.85
CA PHE A 146 0.87 6.29 2.06
C PHE A 146 0.02 7.20 2.96
N GLU A 147 0.60 8.31 3.42
CA GLU A 147 -0.13 9.37 4.12
C GLU A 147 -0.81 10.27 3.10
N ALA A 148 -2.14 10.32 3.12
CA ALA A 148 -2.91 11.08 2.15
C ALA A 148 -3.96 11.96 2.80
N GLU A 149 -4.18 13.13 2.23
CA GLU A 149 -5.37 13.94 2.48
C GLU A 149 -6.44 13.53 1.47
N LEU A 150 -7.57 13.06 1.96
CA LEU A 150 -8.79 12.87 1.18
C LEU A 150 -9.72 14.06 1.44
N VAL A 151 -10.11 14.77 0.38
CA VAL A 151 -11.07 15.87 0.44
C VAL A 151 -12.35 15.41 -0.23
N CYS A 152 -13.43 15.28 0.54
CA CYS A 152 -14.76 14.96 0.04
C CYS A 152 -15.36 16.14 -0.73
N HIS A 153 -16.29 15.86 -1.64
CA HIS A 153 -16.98 16.91 -2.40
C HIS A 153 -17.79 17.88 -1.50
N ASP A 154 -18.21 17.45 -0.32
CA ASP A 154 -18.86 18.29 0.71
C ASP A 154 -17.87 19.16 1.52
N GLY A 155 -16.57 19.11 1.21
CA GLY A 155 -15.51 19.86 1.87
C GLY A 155 -14.91 19.17 3.10
N ARG A 156 -15.44 18.03 3.55
CA ARG A 156 -14.88 17.28 4.66
C ARG A 156 -13.50 16.73 4.28
N ARG A 157 -12.55 16.82 5.22
CA ARG A 157 -11.17 16.32 5.06
C ARG A 157 -10.96 15.14 5.98
N ILE A 158 -10.30 14.11 5.47
CA ILE A 158 -9.96 12.90 6.22
C ILE A 158 -8.50 12.56 5.92
N THR A 159 -7.71 12.34 6.94
CA THR A 159 -6.37 11.78 6.79
C THR A 159 -6.48 10.28 6.56
N LEU A 160 -5.85 9.77 5.51
CA LEU A 160 -5.75 8.34 5.22
C LEU A 160 -4.31 7.89 5.42
N ILE A 161 -4.10 6.79 6.16
CA ILE A 161 -2.82 6.11 6.23
C ILE A 161 -2.99 4.72 5.60
N GLY A 162 -2.52 4.58 4.36
CA GLY A 162 -2.44 3.28 3.69
C GLY A 162 -1.16 2.55 4.07
N ALA A 163 -1.26 1.35 4.63
CA ALA A 163 -0.11 0.61 5.13
C ALA A 163 0.03 -0.78 4.51
N HIS A 164 1.27 -1.24 4.37
CA HIS A 164 1.62 -2.63 4.08
C HIS A 164 2.78 -3.04 5.00
N LEU A 165 2.43 -3.64 6.12
CA LEU A 165 3.38 -3.98 7.17
C LEU A 165 4.25 -5.19 6.79
N LYS A 166 5.34 -5.36 7.54
CA LYS A 166 6.23 -6.50 7.35
C LYS A 166 5.50 -7.81 7.61
N SER A 167 5.45 -8.68 6.60
CA SER A 167 4.95 -10.05 6.77
C SER A 167 5.80 -10.84 7.78
N LYS A 168 5.16 -11.67 8.60
CA LYS A 168 5.81 -12.60 9.51
C LYS A 168 6.49 -13.78 8.80
N ALA A 169 6.21 -14.00 7.53
CA ALA A 169 6.68 -15.17 6.78
C ALA A 169 8.21 -15.24 6.73
N PRO A 170 8.81 -16.41 7.03
CA PRO A 170 10.26 -16.60 7.05
C PRO A 170 10.82 -16.88 5.66
N HIS A 171 10.68 -15.92 4.74
CA HIS A 171 11.20 -16.09 3.38
C HIS A 171 12.71 -16.33 3.38
N GLY A 172 13.15 -17.31 2.58
CA GLY A 172 14.56 -17.63 2.41
C GLY A 172 15.14 -18.56 3.49
N ALA A 173 14.38 -18.97 4.50
CA ALA A 173 14.84 -19.90 5.54
C ALA A 173 15.23 -21.27 4.96
N LYS A 174 16.38 -21.79 5.39
CA LYS A 174 16.93 -23.08 4.96
C LYS A 174 16.74 -24.18 6.01
N SER A 175 16.33 -23.83 7.22
CA SER A 175 16.05 -24.76 8.33
C SER A 175 14.86 -24.29 9.17
N LYS A 176 14.34 -25.16 10.04
CA LYS A 176 13.25 -24.81 10.97
C LYS A 176 13.70 -23.78 12.00
N ASP A 177 14.93 -23.87 12.47
CA ASP A 177 15.48 -22.93 13.46
C ASP A 177 15.68 -21.55 12.83
N GLU A 178 16.21 -21.51 11.62
CA GLU A 178 16.33 -20.25 10.85
C GLU A 178 14.96 -19.65 10.56
N ALA A 179 13.96 -20.46 10.19
CA ALA A 179 12.59 -20.00 9.99
C ALA A 179 12.00 -19.36 11.26
N MET A 180 12.28 -19.96 12.43
CA MET A 180 11.84 -19.41 13.71
C MET A 180 12.51 -18.05 13.99
N LEU A 181 13.83 -17.96 13.84
CA LEU A 181 14.58 -16.72 14.07
C LEU A 181 14.10 -15.60 13.14
N ILE A 182 13.96 -15.88 11.84
CA ILE A 182 13.44 -14.91 10.85
C ILE A 182 12.02 -14.47 11.19
N SER A 183 11.15 -15.42 11.60
CA SER A 183 9.76 -15.07 11.98
C SER A 183 9.71 -14.18 13.21
N ILE A 184 10.57 -14.40 14.22
CA ILE A 184 10.66 -13.55 15.41
C ILE A 184 11.14 -12.14 15.01
N ALA A 185 12.20 -12.03 14.23
CA ALA A 185 12.72 -10.74 13.75
C ALA A 185 11.68 -9.97 12.92
N ASN A 186 10.97 -10.67 12.02
CA ASN A 186 9.90 -10.07 11.23
C ASN A 186 8.75 -9.57 12.10
N ARG A 187 8.36 -10.30 13.15
CA ARG A 187 7.30 -9.86 14.09
C ARG A 187 7.73 -8.64 14.91
N ARG A 188 8.99 -8.58 15.37
CA ARG A 188 9.53 -7.39 16.06
C ARG A 188 9.47 -6.19 15.14
N LYS A 189 9.92 -6.32 13.88
CA LYS A 189 9.85 -5.26 12.90
C LYS A 189 8.40 -4.83 12.60
N GLN A 190 7.48 -5.78 12.45
CA GLN A 190 6.05 -5.50 12.26
C GLN A 190 5.47 -4.70 13.43
N LEU A 191 5.79 -5.10 14.68
CA LEU A 191 5.35 -4.38 15.88
C LEU A 191 5.87 -2.93 15.89
N ALA A 192 7.16 -2.74 15.62
CA ALA A 192 7.75 -1.40 15.55
C ALA A 192 7.11 -0.53 14.47
N GLN A 193 6.84 -1.08 13.30
CA GLN A 193 6.11 -0.41 12.23
C GLN A 193 4.69 -0.01 12.66
N ALA A 194 3.99 -0.90 13.37
CA ALA A 194 2.66 -0.60 13.91
C ALA A 194 2.69 0.51 14.98
N LEU A 195 3.71 0.50 15.85
CA LEU A 195 3.90 1.56 16.84
C LEU A 195 4.22 2.91 16.20
N TRP A 196 5.00 2.93 15.13
CA TRP A 196 5.26 4.15 14.37
C TRP A 196 3.98 4.71 13.74
N ILE A 197 3.15 3.86 13.11
CA ILE A 197 1.85 4.26 12.58
C ILE A 197 0.94 4.74 13.72
N ARG A 198 0.91 4.04 14.86
CA ARG A 198 0.10 4.44 16.03
C ARG A 198 0.47 5.83 16.53
N GLY A 199 1.77 6.12 16.64
CA GLY A 199 2.19 7.46 17.06
C GLY A 199 1.78 8.56 16.06
N ARG A 200 1.79 8.25 14.76
CA ARG A 200 1.26 9.15 13.73
C ARG A 200 -0.25 9.38 13.88
N VAL A 201 -1.01 8.32 14.14
CA VAL A 201 -2.46 8.40 14.44
C VAL A 201 -2.72 9.32 15.64
N ASP A 202 -1.98 9.13 16.72
CA ASP A 202 -2.13 9.95 17.92
C ASP A 202 -1.90 11.44 17.61
N GLN A 203 -0.89 11.77 16.79
CA GLN A 203 -0.64 13.15 16.37
C GLN A 203 -1.80 13.76 15.58
N VAL A 204 -2.37 13.03 14.64
CA VAL A 204 -3.51 13.49 13.82
C VAL A 204 -4.74 13.71 14.70
N LEU A 205 -4.99 12.81 15.65
CA LEU A 205 -6.10 12.92 16.59
C LEU A 205 -5.93 14.10 17.56
N ASP A 206 -4.72 14.38 18.02
CA ASP A 206 -4.41 15.52 18.88
C ASP A 206 -4.64 16.86 18.18
N GLU A 207 -4.51 16.89 16.85
CA GLU A 207 -4.85 18.03 15.99
C GLU A 207 -6.38 18.14 15.75
N GLY A 208 -7.17 17.18 16.22
CA GLY A 208 -8.63 17.15 16.06
C GLY A 208 -9.08 16.76 14.64
N ALA A 209 -8.21 16.14 13.84
CA ALA A 209 -8.53 15.70 12.48
C ALA A 209 -9.18 14.30 12.48
N GLU A 210 -10.00 14.04 11.46
CA GLU A 210 -10.55 12.70 11.20
C GLU A 210 -9.49 11.84 10.49
N GLU A 211 -9.37 10.57 10.90
CA GLU A 211 -8.38 9.66 10.34
C GLU A 211 -8.93 8.26 10.09
N ILE A 212 -8.40 7.61 9.04
CA ILE A 212 -8.64 6.20 8.73
C ILE A 212 -7.30 5.54 8.39
N VAL A 213 -6.96 4.47 9.12
CA VAL A 213 -5.86 3.56 8.78
C VAL A 213 -6.43 2.36 8.05
N LEU A 214 -5.82 1.99 6.92
CA LEU A 214 -6.27 0.88 6.09
C LEU A 214 -5.06 0.19 5.43
N GLY A 215 -5.22 -1.06 5.03
CA GLY A 215 -4.13 -1.79 4.37
C GLY A 215 -4.03 -3.25 4.79
N ASP A 216 -2.78 -3.74 4.79
CA ASP A 216 -2.44 -5.14 5.04
C ASP A 216 -1.28 -5.26 6.05
#